data_c7aab908c17680262a72fc3ee3d74306
#
_entry.id   c7aab908c17680262a72fc3ee3d74306
#
_cell.length_a   1.000
_cell.length_b   1.000
_cell.length_c   1.000
_cell.angle_alpha   90.00
_cell.angle_beta   90.00
_cell.angle_gamma   90.00
#
_symmetry.space_group_name_H-M   'P 1'
#
loop_
_entity.id
_entity.type
_entity.pdbx_description
1 polymer ?
#
loop_
_entity_poly.entity_id
_entity_poly.type
_entity_poly.pdbx_seq_one_letter_code
_entity_poly.pdbx_strand_id
1 'polypeptide(L)'
;MTTKRRWFGNDRAVRRGLPAEPLVSTAASGPVDVHAVRGHFAFPKLGRIVTNNAASTQPPDELLALYQSLAPGYENVHRGQSSASQAMTALFEESYDTIARFIGAPGRASIALYRNTTEAHNAVMYSLLSEFRNGDNVVTTTMEHNSNYVPWYAMCREILPRLGRRVHYRLARFDPVTGELDLDHLASLIDARTKLVCCTGASNFLGTRNPLRTIRALANASGYRQPSGERRSHLLIDGAQLVPGSFVDVQDLDVEYLSFSFHKMLAPFGVGVLYTKQHLLASSLPFLYGGDMIAEGQVFPDRVEYNALPWKYSAGTPNILGAIISAQALRILLDLAMTPRNFTYFQAAKPIERDAVRAAMDRVATWNCRLTARALEGLRTIPGITVYGPRDPSRRTSLVAFNLAGHDPVGVAEALNMAGVESRAGCHCATLAHHALRLDPPASCRLSFYLYNTLDDVDRAVDAVATVATRRHLRV
;
A
#
# COMPACT_ATOMS: atom_id res chain seq x y z
N MET A 1 22.53 -49.87 6.11
CA MET A 1 23.28 -48.88 6.94
C MET A 1 23.25 -47.56 6.23
N THR A 2 22.33 -46.67 6.62
CA THR A 2 22.00 -45.40 5.95
C THR A 2 22.54 -44.29 6.81
N THR A 3 23.54 -43.61 6.30
CA THR A 3 24.11 -42.39 6.91
C THR A 3 23.23 -41.20 6.60
N LYS A 4 22.44 -40.75 7.59
CA LYS A 4 21.77 -39.46 7.60
C LYS A 4 22.83 -38.37 7.79
N ARG A 5 23.12 -37.58 6.73
CA ARG A 5 23.85 -36.29 6.88
C ARG A 5 22.90 -35.27 7.47
N ARG A 6 23.21 -34.85 8.70
CA ARG A 6 22.65 -33.69 9.35
C ARG A 6 23.15 -32.44 8.65
N TRP A 7 22.24 -31.68 8.04
CA TRP A 7 22.45 -30.29 7.64
C TRP A 7 21.47 -29.42 8.45
N PHE A 8 21.83 -29.10 9.67
CA PHE A 8 21.24 -27.99 10.44
C PHE A 8 22.39 -27.23 11.06
N GLY A 9 22.93 -26.26 10.30
CA GLY A 9 23.83 -25.24 10.82
C GLY A 9 23.01 -24.04 11.26
N ASN A 10 22.97 -23.80 12.55
CA ASN A 10 22.80 -22.54 13.29
C ASN A 10 21.92 -21.41 12.71
N ASP A 11 20.61 -21.65 12.57
CA ASP A 11 19.63 -20.58 12.27
C ASP A 11 19.39 -19.60 13.43
N ARG A 12 19.98 -19.81 14.60
CA ARG A 12 19.86 -18.90 15.75
C ARG A 12 20.74 -17.66 15.66
N ALA A 13 21.73 -17.64 14.78
CA ALA A 13 22.67 -16.51 14.65
C ALA A 13 22.08 -15.33 13.87
N VAL A 14 21.20 -15.58 12.90
CA VAL A 14 20.53 -14.52 12.13
C VAL A 14 19.55 -13.70 12.99
N ARG A 15 19.00 -14.31 14.06
CA ARG A 15 18.04 -13.67 14.96
C ARG A 15 18.64 -12.77 16.03
N ARG A 16 19.90 -12.99 16.41
CA ARG A 16 20.54 -12.25 17.54
C ARG A 16 21.11 -10.91 17.18
N GLY A 17 21.10 -10.50 15.91
CA GLY A 17 21.77 -9.30 15.43
C GLY A 17 20.91 -8.26 14.74
N LEU A 18 19.61 -8.51 14.49
CA LEU A 18 18.73 -7.52 13.86
C LEU A 18 18.10 -6.66 14.98
N PRO A 19 18.36 -5.35 15.01
CA PRO A 19 17.67 -4.47 15.95
C PRO A 19 16.16 -4.53 15.70
N ALA A 20 15.36 -4.56 16.76
CA ALA A 20 13.91 -4.39 16.65
C ALA A 20 13.63 -3.08 15.90
N GLU A 21 12.90 -3.17 14.79
CA GLU A 21 12.54 -1.96 14.04
C GLU A 21 11.71 -1.05 14.93
N PRO A 22 12.08 0.22 15.13
CA PRO A 22 11.18 1.18 15.74
C PRO A 22 10.03 1.38 14.76
N LEU A 23 8.84 0.87 15.10
CA LEU A 23 7.67 0.86 14.24
C LEU A 23 7.02 2.24 14.09
N VAL A 24 7.29 3.14 15.05
CA VAL A 24 7.00 4.58 14.99
C VAL A 24 8.16 5.31 15.64
N SER A 25 8.74 6.29 14.96
CA SER A 25 9.74 7.16 15.58
C SER A 25 9.08 7.94 16.71
N THR A 26 9.61 7.79 17.94
CA THR A 26 9.22 8.60 19.10
C THR A 26 9.98 9.93 19.14
N ALA A 27 10.73 10.26 18.09
CA ALA A 27 11.40 11.56 17.98
C ALA A 27 10.35 12.68 18.03
N ALA A 28 10.59 13.68 18.87
CA ALA A 28 9.68 14.73 19.29
C ALA A 28 9.25 15.68 18.14
N SER A 29 8.48 15.18 17.20
CA SER A 29 7.68 16.01 16.32
C SER A 29 6.38 16.36 17.09
N GLY A 30 6.08 17.66 17.25
CA GLY A 30 4.85 18.11 17.92
C GLY A 30 3.59 17.48 17.29
N PRO A 31 2.45 17.50 17.99
CA PRO A 31 1.22 16.89 17.48
C PRO A 31 0.74 17.58 16.19
N VAL A 32 0.03 16.83 15.35
CA VAL A 32 -0.72 17.40 14.21
C VAL A 32 -1.81 18.34 14.76
N ASP A 33 -1.93 19.56 14.21
CA ASP A 33 -3.06 20.45 14.48
C ASP A 33 -4.28 19.96 13.69
N VAL A 34 -4.96 18.93 14.23
CA VAL A 34 -6.08 18.27 13.54
C VAL A 34 -7.25 19.20 13.25
N HIS A 35 -7.47 20.24 14.08
CA HIS A 35 -8.56 21.20 13.82
C HIS A 35 -8.26 22.10 12.64
N ALA A 36 -7.02 22.56 12.50
CA ALA A 36 -6.59 23.26 11.31
C ALA A 36 -6.63 22.34 10.08
N VAL A 37 -6.13 21.10 10.17
CA VAL A 37 -6.23 20.09 9.10
C VAL A 37 -7.67 19.90 8.62
N ARG A 38 -8.63 19.75 9.53
CA ARG A 38 -10.06 19.54 9.18
C ARG A 38 -10.67 20.71 8.42
N GLY A 39 -10.14 21.93 8.61
CA GLY A 39 -10.58 23.12 7.89
C GLY A 39 -10.44 23.02 6.37
N HIS A 40 -9.56 22.14 5.88
CA HIS A 40 -9.27 21.90 4.46
C HIS A 40 -10.19 20.87 3.81
N PHE A 41 -11.19 20.33 4.52
CA PHE A 41 -12.06 19.27 4.00
C PHE A 41 -13.54 19.67 4.11
N ALA A 42 -14.33 19.32 3.10
CA ALA A 42 -15.77 19.58 3.06
C ALA A 42 -16.55 18.65 4.01
N PHE A 43 -16.14 17.40 4.19
CA PHE A 43 -16.92 16.38 4.90
C PHE A 43 -17.25 16.71 6.37
N PRO A 44 -16.42 17.44 7.14
CA PRO A 44 -16.77 17.81 8.53
C PRO A 44 -17.95 18.79 8.58
N LYS A 45 -18.05 19.68 7.58
CA LYS A 45 -19.16 20.64 7.46
C LYS A 45 -20.50 19.94 7.17
N LEU A 46 -20.46 18.71 6.66
CA LEU A 46 -21.62 17.85 6.41
C LEU A 46 -21.97 16.95 7.62
N GLY A 47 -21.31 17.10 8.75
CA GLY A 47 -21.53 16.31 9.95
C GLY A 47 -21.13 14.84 9.87
N ARG A 48 -20.36 14.44 8.84
CA ARG A 48 -19.92 13.07 8.60
C ARG A 48 -18.76 12.68 9.52
N ILE A 49 -18.82 11.46 10.07
CA ILE A 49 -17.70 10.83 10.79
C ILE A 49 -17.12 9.75 9.88
N VAL A 50 -16.07 10.10 9.16
CA VAL A 50 -15.44 9.21 8.17
C VAL A 50 -14.45 8.29 8.86
N THR A 51 -14.81 7.02 9.06
CA THR A 51 -13.93 5.99 9.64
C THR A 51 -13.69 4.82 8.67
N ASN A 52 -13.73 5.09 7.36
CA ASN A 52 -13.47 4.09 6.31
C ASN A 52 -12.23 4.45 5.45
N ASN A 53 -11.24 5.09 6.05
CA ASN A 53 -10.07 5.63 5.35
C ASN A 53 -9.15 4.54 4.75
N ALA A 54 -9.13 3.34 5.31
CA ALA A 54 -8.41 2.20 4.73
C ALA A 54 -9.01 1.73 3.38
N ALA A 55 -10.24 2.12 3.05
CA ALA A 55 -10.83 1.92 1.73
C ALA A 55 -10.47 3.08 0.79
N SER A 56 -10.76 4.32 1.19
CA SER A 56 -10.40 5.54 0.45
C SER A 56 -10.44 6.74 1.39
N THR A 57 -9.53 7.69 1.22
CA THR A 57 -9.48 8.93 1.98
C THR A 57 -10.26 10.05 1.28
N GLN A 58 -10.60 11.11 2.02
CA GLN A 58 -11.30 12.28 1.48
C GLN A 58 -10.30 13.24 0.82
N PRO A 59 -10.63 13.86 -0.32
CA PRO A 59 -9.80 14.89 -0.92
C PRO A 59 -9.96 16.22 -0.17
N PRO A 60 -8.87 17.00 0.01
CA PRO A 60 -8.96 18.37 0.50
C PRO A 60 -9.54 19.31 -0.58
N ASP A 61 -10.19 20.38 -0.13
CA ASP A 61 -10.86 21.37 -1.02
C ASP A 61 -9.87 21.99 -2.01
N GLU A 62 -8.63 22.25 -1.57
CA GLU A 62 -7.57 22.82 -2.40
C GLU A 62 -7.15 21.91 -3.56
N LEU A 63 -7.18 20.58 -3.36
CA LEU A 63 -6.85 19.63 -4.40
C LEU A 63 -7.92 19.64 -5.51
N LEU A 64 -9.19 19.78 -5.13
CA LEU A 64 -10.31 19.91 -6.06
C LEU A 64 -10.25 21.24 -6.81
N ALA A 65 -9.93 22.33 -6.12
CA ALA A 65 -9.74 23.65 -6.74
C ALA A 65 -8.58 23.64 -7.73
N LEU A 66 -7.47 22.97 -7.40
CA LEU A 66 -6.34 22.80 -8.31
C LEU A 66 -6.74 22.04 -9.58
N TYR A 67 -7.49 20.94 -9.46
CA TYR A 67 -7.99 20.20 -10.62
C TYR A 67 -8.81 21.13 -11.54
N GLN A 68 -9.73 21.91 -10.96
CA GLN A 68 -10.55 22.86 -11.71
C GLN A 68 -9.72 23.95 -12.39
N SER A 69 -8.65 24.41 -11.77
CA SER A 69 -7.77 25.44 -12.33
C SER A 69 -6.90 24.94 -13.48
N LEU A 70 -6.51 23.68 -13.48
CA LEU A 70 -5.68 23.06 -14.51
C LEU A 70 -6.50 22.58 -15.73
N ALA A 71 -7.75 22.19 -15.51
CA ALA A 71 -8.60 21.61 -16.55
C ALA A 71 -8.76 22.48 -17.83
N PRO A 72 -8.92 23.82 -17.76
CA PRO A 72 -9.00 24.64 -18.95
C PRO A 72 -7.72 24.70 -19.81
N GLY A 73 -6.56 24.44 -19.21
CA GLY A 73 -5.27 24.39 -19.90
C GLY A 73 -4.86 22.95 -20.31
N TYR A 74 -5.78 21.99 -20.20
CA TYR A 74 -5.49 20.58 -20.53
C TYR A 74 -5.09 20.41 -22.00
N GLU A 75 -3.97 19.74 -22.21
CA GLU A 75 -3.47 19.32 -23.53
C GLU A 75 -2.69 18.01 -23.36
N ASN A 76 -2.45 17.29 -24.47
CA ASN A 76 -1.69 16.07 -24.46
C ASN A 76 -0.20 16.34 -24.11
N VAL A 77 0.47 15.32 -23.59
CA VAL A 77 1.88 15.39 -23.16
C VAL A 77 2.82 14.78 -24.21
N HIS A 78 4.08 15.23 -24.22
CA HIS A 78 5.22 14.73 -25.01
C HIS A 78 5.15 14.94 -26.52
N ARG A 79 3.98 15.23 -27.11
CA ARG A 79 3.80 15.24 -28.58
C ARG A 79 3.34 16.57 -29.16
N GLY A 80 2.80 17.46 -28.33
CA GLY A 80 2.32 18.77 -28.77
C GLY A 80 3.43 19.81 -28.82
N GLN A 81 3.34 20.71 -29.79
CA GLN A 81 4.26 21.87 -29.92
C GLN A 81 3.69 23.14 -29.28
N SER A 82 2.43 23.11 -28.85
CA SER A 82 1.79 24.24 -28.20
C SER A 82 2.38 24.54 -26.83
N SER A 83 2.32 25.77 -26.37
CA SER A 83 2.72 26.14 -25.01
C SER A 83 1.92 25.40 -23.94
N ALA A 84 0.64 25.09 -24.20
CA ALA A 84 -0.18 24.28 -23.29
C ALA A 84 0.34 22.85 -23.18
N SER A 85 0.68 22.19 -24.29
CA SER A 85 1.25 20.85 -24.28
C SER A 85 2.60 20.80 -23.55
N GLN A 86 3.47 21.79 -23.79
CA GLN A 86 4.75 21.89 -23.10
C GLN A 86 4.58 22.07 -21.58
N ALA A 87 3.63 22.93 -21.16
CA ALA A 87 3.33 23.13 -19.76
C ALA A 87 2.75 21.87 -19.09
N MET A 88 1.80 21.18 -19.75
CA MET A 88 1.27 19.90 -19.25
C MET A 88 2.35 18.83 -19.17
N THR A 89 3.23 18.73 -20.14
CA THR A 89 4.37 17.80 -20.14
C THR A 89 5.27 18.06 -18.94
N ALA A 90 5.65 19.30 -18.68
CA ALA A 90 6.50 19.66 -17.55
C ALA A 90 5.86 19.27 -16.21
N LEU A 91 4.57 19.54 -16.02
CA LEU A 91 3.84 19.15 -14.79
C LEU A 91 3.68 17.64 -14.66
N PHE A 92 3.42 16.96 -15.77
CA PHE A 92 3.29 15.51 -15.78
C PHE A 92 4.61 14.80 -15.44
N GLU A 93 5.71 15.23 -16.02
CA GLU A 93 7.04 14.69 -15.70
C GLU A 93 7.46 15.00 -14.27
N GLU A 94 7.19 16.22 -13.78
CA GLU A 94 7.44 16.59 -12.37
C GLU A 94 6.66 15.71 -11.39
N SER A 95 5.49 15.20 -11.80
CA SER A 95 4.71 14.28 -10.97
C SER A 95 5.48 13.00 -10.65
N TYR A 96 6.19 12.44 -11.62
CA TYR A 96 7.04 11.27 -11.41
C TYR A 96 8.22 11.58 -10.47
N ASP A 97 8.84 12.75 -10.61
CA ASP A 97 9.93 13.17 -9.74
C ASP A 97 9.46 13.39 -8.30
N THR A 98 8.30 14.02 -8.11
CA THR A 98 7.70 14.19 -6.78
C THR A 98 7.38 12.84 -6.13
N ILE A 99 6.80 11.90 -6.87
CA ILE A 99 6.52 10.55 -6.39
C ILE A 99 7.82 9.83 -6.03
N ALA A 100 8.83 9.89 -6.91
CA ALA A 100 10.12 9.26 -6.66
C ALA A 100 10.78 9.79 -5.38
N ARG A 101 10.82 11.12 -5.20
CA ARG A 101 11.36 11.75 -3.99
C ARG A 101 10.57 11.37 -2.74
N PHE A 102 9.24 11.28 -2.83
CA PHE A 102 8.40 10.95 -1.68
C PHE A 102 8.72 9.56 -1.09
N ILE A 103 9.02 8.56 -1.92
CA ILE A 103 9.34 7.20 -1.47
C ILE A 103 10.84 6.91 -1.41
N GLY A 104 11.72 7.88 -1.70
CA GLY A 104 13.18 7.69 -1.71
C GLY A 104 13.68 6.88 -2.91
N ALA A 105 12.97 6.88 -4.05
CA ALA A 105 13.45 6.26 -5.28
C ALA A 105 14.58 7.10 -5.91
N PRO A 106 15.52 6.48 -6.67
CA PRO A 106 16.63 7.20 -7.31
C PRO A 106 16.19 8.27 -8.30
N GLY A 107 15.00 8.14 -8.89
CA GLY A 107 14.45 9.10 -9.84
C GLY A 107 13.24 8.54 -10.59
N ARG A 108 12.66 9.37 -11.49
CA ARG A 108 11.47 9.02 -12.29
C ARG A 108 11.60 7.73 -13.09
N ALA A 109 12.80 7.37 -13.52
CA ALA A 109 13.06 6.14 -14.27
C ALA A 109 12.78 4.85 -13.50
N SER A 110 12.49 4.94 -12.20
CA SER A 110 12.10 3.83 -11.33
C SER A 110 10.58 3.78 -11.05
N ILE A 111 9.79 4.67 -11.67
CA ILE A 111 8.36 4.82 -11.41
C ILE A 111 7.56 4.46 -12.65
N ALA A 112 6.52 3.64 -12.48
CA ALA A 112 5.46 3.45 -13.47
C ALA A 112 4.11 3.78 -12.84
N LEU A 113 3.22 4.44 -13.58
CA LEU A 113 1.88 4.78 -13.13
C LEU A 113 0.85 3.82 -13.73
N TYR A 114 -0.07 3.41 -12.90
CA TYR A 114 -1.19 2.52 -13.21
C TYR A 114 -2.48 3.09 -12.61
N ARG A 115 -3.62 2.45 -12.84
CA ARG A 115 -4.89 2.89 -12.24
C ARG A 115 -4.95 2.70 -10.72
N ASN A 116 -4.29 1.67 -10.20
CA ASN A 116 -4.27 1.32 -8.78
C ASN A 116 -3.21 0.23 -8.49
N THR A 117 -3.03 -0.10 -7.21
CA THR A 117 -2.13 -1.17 -6.74
C THR A 117 -2.41 -2.53 -7.38
N THR A 118 -3.68 -2.87 -7.63
CA THR A 118 -4.04 -4.16 -8.28
C THR A 118 -3.45 -4.26 -9.68
N GLU A 119 -3.57 -3.20 -10.48
CA GLU A 119 -2.96 -3.17 -11.82
C GLU A 119 -1.43 -3.21 -11.75
N ALA A 120 -0.83 -2.50 -10.79
CA ALA A 120 0.61 -2.55 -10.56
C ALA A 120 1.12 -3.96 -10.24
N HIS A 121 0.41 -4.72 -9.38
CA HIS A 121 0.77 -6.12 -9.09
C HIS A 121 0.62 -7.03 -10.31
N ASN A 122 -0.43 -6.84 -11.12
CA ASN A 122 -0.58 -7.56 -12.39
C ASN A 122 0.55 -7.22 -13.35
N ALA A 123 0.97 -5.96 -13.43
CA ALA A 123 2.10 -5.55 -14.26
C ALA A 123 3.40 -6.27 -13.85
N VAL A 124 3.69 -6.37 -12.55
CA VAL A 124 4.83 -7.16 -12.06
C VAL A 124 4.68 -8.65 -12.41
N MET A 125 3.48 -9.21 -12.21
CA MET A 125 3.20 -10.61 -12.52
C MET A 125 3.46 -10.92 -14.01
N TYR A 126 2.92 -10.10 -14.91
CA TYR A 126 3.10 -10.28 -16.35
C TYR A 126 4.56 -10.06 -16.79
N SER A 127 5.26 -9.08 -16.24
CA SER A 127 6.66 -8.82 -16.58
C SER A 127 7.60 -9.96 -16.16
N LEU A 128 7.24 -10.72 -15.15
CA LEU A 128 8.02 -11.86 -14.65
C LEU A 128 7.66 -13.21 -15.30
N LEU A 129 6.57 -13.30 -16.06
CA LEU A 129 6.09 -14.58 -16.61
C LEU A 129 7.16 -15.35 -17.37
N SER A 130 7.95 -14.67 -18.21
CA SER A 130 9.00 -15.30 -19.03
C SER A 130 10.19 -15.79 -18.22
N GLU A 131 10.39 -15.25 -17.00
CA GLU A 131 11.56 -15.50 -16.18
C GLU A 131 11.40 -16.72 -15.23
N PHE A 132 10.17 -17.15 -14.94
CA PHE A 132 9.93 -18.30 -14.08
C PHE A 132 10.34 -19.60 -14.74
N ARG A 133 11.02 -20.47 -13.99
CA ARG A 133 11.48 -21.80 -14.41
C ARG A 133 10.63 -22.87 -13.76
N ASN A 134 10.63 -24.07 -14.33
CA ASN A 134 9.98 -25.22 -13.71
C ASN A 134 10.55 -25.49 -12.31
N GLY A 135 9.65 -25.61 -11.32
CA GLY A 135 9.99 -25.82 -9.92
C GLY A 135 10.30 -24.58 -9.14
N ASP A 136 10.28 -23.38 -9.75
CA ASP A 136 10.33 -22.12 -9.01
C ASP A 136 9.09 -21.93 -8.14
N ASN A 137 9.17 -21.03 -7.18
CA ASN A 137 8.03 -20.67 -6.36
C ASN A 137 7.97 -19.16 -6.06
N VAL A 138 6.75 -18.73 -5.73
CA VAL A 138 6.43 -17.44 -5.11
C VAL A 138 6.00 -17.71 -3.67
N VAL A 139 6.58 -16.99 -2.73
CA VAL A 139 6.13 -17.00 -1.34
C VAL A 139 5.32 -15.73 -1.07
N THR A 140 4.10 -15.90 -0.55
CA THR A 140 3.22 -14.80 -0.12
C THR A 140 2.61 -15.14 1.24
N THR A 141 1.69 -14.33 1.76
CA THR A 141 1.14 -14.56 3.11
C THR A 141 -0.38 -14.75 3.09
N THR A 142 -0.92 -15.35 4.15
CA THR A 142 -2.37 -15.47 4.34
C THR A 142 -3.03 -14.15 4.79
N MET A 143 -2.27 -13.09 5.07
CA MET A 143 -2.80 -11.79 5.46
C MET A 143 -2.92 -10.79 4.30
N GLU A 144 -2.59 -11.21 3.07
CA GLU A 144 -2.59 -10.33 1.90
C GLU A 144 -3.99 -9.82 1.54
N HIS A 145 -4.03 -8.59 1.02
CA HIS A 145 -5.15 -8.14 0.21
C HIS A 145 -5.24 -9.00 -1.06
N ASN A 146 -6.44 -9.27 -1.55
CA ASN A 146 -6.65 -10.10 -2.75
C ASN A 146 -5.81 -9.62 -3.96
N SER A 147 -5.53 -8.32 -4.06
CA SER A 147 -4.67 -7.77 -5.13
C SER A 147 -3.23 -8.26 -5.10
N ASN A 148 -2.72 -8.68 -3.93
CA ASN A 148 -1.38 -9.24 -3.77
C ASN A 148 -1.37 -10.77 -3.56
N TYR A 149 -2.51 -11.42 -3.76
CA TYR A 149 -2.63 -12.88 -3.73
C TYR A 149 -3.12 -13.45 -5.07
N VAL A 150 -4.26 -12.92 -5.58
CA VAL A 150 -4.94 -13.48 -6.76
C VAL A 150 -4.06 -13.48 -8.01
N PRO A 151 -3.23 -12.46 -8.32
CA PRO A 151 -2.32 -12.52 -9.46
C PRO A 151 -1.34 -13.70 -9.40
N TRP A 152 -0.77 -13.99 -8.24
CA TRP A 152 0.16 -15.10 -8.04
C TRP A 152 -0.54 -16.46 -8.12
N TYR A 153 -1.75 -16.56 -7.59
CA TYR A 153 -2.61 -17.74 -7.77
C TYR A 153 -2.86 -17.98 -9.26
N ALA A 154 -3.35 -16.97 -9.98
CA ALA A 154 -3.66 -17.06 -11.41
C ALA A 154 -2.39 -17.42 -12.23
N MET A 155 -1.26 -16.78 -11.93
CA MET A 155 0.02 -17.08 -12.58
C MET A 155 0.40 -18.57 -12.42
N CYS A 156 0.37 -19.07 -11.18
CA CYS A 156 0.84 -20.42 -10.87
C CYS A 156 -0.16 -21.52 -11.25
N ARG A 157 -1.47 -21.24 -11.22
CA ARG A 157 -2.53 -22.25 -11.42
C ARG A 157 -3.20 -22.20 -12.79
N GLU A 158 -3.20 -21.03 -13.43
CA GLU A 158 -3.95 -20.83 -14.66
C GLU A 158 -3.07 -20.49 -15.86
N ILE A 159 -2.10 -19.56 -15.70
CA ILE A 159 -1.33 -19.02 -16.83
C ILE A 159 -0.14 -19.92 -17.16
N LEU A 160 0.80 -20.10 -16.21
CA LEU A 160 2.04 -20.85 -16.45
C LEU A 160 1.81 -22.31 -16.81
N PRO A 161 0.83 -23.04 -16.25
CA PRO A 161 0.52 -24.40 -16.70
C PRO A 161 0.12 -24.48 -18.17
N ARG A 162 -0.62 -23.49 -18.70
CA ARG A 162 -0.96 -23.41 -20.13
C ARG A 162 0.25 -23.14 -21.02
N LEU A 163 1.31 -22.57 -20.46
CA LEU A 163 2.61 -22.35 -21.11
C LEU A 163 3.59 -23.50 -20.87
N GLY A 164 3.13 -24.65 -20.35
CA GLY A 164 3.97 -25.83 -20.06
C GLY A 164 4.92 -25.67 -18.88
N ARG A 165 4.69 -24.69 -18.00
CA ARG A 165 5.55 -24.42 -16.84
C ARG A 165 4.83 -24.74 -15.52
N ARG A 166 5.55 -25.34 -14.58
CA ARG A 166 5.07 -25.65 -13.24
C ARG A 166 5.80 -24.77 -12.23
N VAL A 167 5.11 -23.77 -11.70
CA VAL A 167 5.56 -22.87 -10.64
C VAL A 167 4.59 -23.00 -9.47
N HIS A 168 5.10 -22.90 -8.25
CA HIS A 168 4.30 -23.06 -7.05
C HIS A 168 4.15 -21.72 -6.34
N TYR A 169 3.01 -21.51 -5.66
CA TYR A 169 2.92 -20.48 -4.64
C TYR A 169 2.84 -21.15 -3.25
N ARG A 170 3.42 -20.48 -2.27
CA ARG A 170 3.49 -20.92 -0.87
C ARG A 170 2.95 -19.82 0.01
N LEU A 171 2.16 -20.19 1.04
CA LEU A 171 1.47 -19.24 1.91
C LEU A 171 2.06 -19.28 3.31
N ALA A 172 2.75 -18.21 3.71
CA ALA A 172 3.14 -18.01 5.09
C ALA A 172 1.92 -17.63 5.93
N ARG A 173 1.77 -18.29 7.07
CA ARG A 173 0.68 -18.02 8.01
C ARG A 173 1.04 -16.86 8.93
N PHE A 174 0.02 -16.30 9.57
CA PHE A 174 0.16 -15.40 10.72
C PHE A 174 -0.37 -16.10 11.98
N ASP A 175 0.01 -15.62 13.16
CA ASP A 175 -0.52 -16.08 14.43
C ASP A 175 -1.95 -15.53 14.61
N PRO A 176 -2.98 -16.38 14.72
CA PRO A 176 -4.37 -15.93 14.82
C PRO A 176 -4.69 -15.18 16.13
N VAL A 177 -3.86 -15.31 17.17
CA VAL A 177 -4.04 -14.63 18.46
C VAL A 177 -3.46 -13.23 18.45
N THR A 178 -2.24 -13.09 17.91
CA THR A 178 -1.54 -11.80 17.86
C THR A 178 -1.82 -11.04 16.58
N GLY A 179 -2.22 -11.72 15.51
CA GLY A 179 -2.36 -11.16 14.17
C GLY A 179 -1.02 -10.83 13.51
N GLU A 180 0.10 -11.32 14.04
CA GLU A 180 1.45 -11.05 13.53
C GLU A 180 1.92 -12.16 12.58
N LEU A 181 2.71 -11.78 11.57
CA LEU A 181 3.27 -12.75 10.62
C LEU A 181 4.18 -13.74 11.34
N ASP A 182 3.97 -15.04 11.12
CA ASP A 182 4.84 -16.12 11.60
C ASP A 182 6.13 -16.12 10.74
N LEU A 183 7.15 -15.42 11.24
CA LEU A 183 8.44 -15.28 10.54
C LEU A 183 9.20 -16.60 10.44
N ASP A 184 9.02 -17.52 11.37
CA ASP A 184 9.63 -18.84 11.31
C ASP A 184 9.01 -19.68 10.20
N HIS A 185 7.70 -19.63 10.09
CA HIS A 185 7.01 -20.27 8.99
C HIS A 185 7.37 -19.61 7.64
N LEU A 186 7.42 -18.29 7.58
CA LEU A 186 7.88 -17.60 6.36
C LEU A 186 9.29 -18.05 5.96
N ALA A 187 10.23 -18.09 6.91
CA ALA A 187 11.60 -18.53 6.66
C ALA A 187 11.66 -19.97 6.15
N SER A 188 10.81 -20.86 6.69
CA SER A 188 10.75 -22.27 6.27
C SER A 188 10.23 -22.48 4.83
N LEU A 189 9.54 -21.50 4.28
CA LEU A 189 8.98 -21.53 2.92
C LEU A 189 9.93 -20.96 1.87
N ILE A 190 10.97 -20.22 2.28
CA ILE A 190 11.94 -19.57 1.37
C ILE A 190 13.12 -20.50 1.15
N ASP A 191 13.43 -20.78 -0.11
CA ASP A 191 14.54 -21.66 -0.51
C ASP A 191 15.20 -21.21 -1.83
N ALA A 192 16.18 -21.95 -2.35
CA ALA A 192 16.88 -21.65 -3.59
C ALA A 192 15.99 -21.74 -4.86
N ARG A 193 14.71 -22.07 -4.71
CA ARG A 193 13.69 -22.02 -5.77
C ARG A 193 12.73 -20.84 -5.61
N THR A 194 12.86 -20.07 -4.55
CA THR A 194 11.99 -18.91 -4.31
C THR A 194 12.46 -17.73 -5.14
N LYS A 195 11.79 -17.48 -6.27
CA LYS A 195 12.11 -16.34 -7.15
C LYS A 195 11.64 -15.02 -6.54
N LEU A 196 10.48 -15.01 -5.91
CA LEU A 196 9.81 -13.80 -5.44
C LEU A 196 9.16 -14.04 -4.07
N VAL A 197 9.34 -13.10 -3.17
CA VAL A 197 8.58 -12.97 -1.93
C VAL A 197 7.65 -11.75 -2.07
N CYS A 198 6.35 -11.95 -1.86
CA CYS A 198 5.34 -10.90 -1.89
C CYS A 198 4.74 -10.72 -0.50
N CYS A 199 4.75 -9.51 0.02
CA CYS A 199 4.22 -9.25 1.36
C CYS A 199 3.54 -7.89 1.44
N THR A 200 2.39 -7.83 2.12
CA THR A 200 1.83 -6.54 2.50
C THR A 200 2.71 -5.83 3.53
N GLY A 201 2.96 -4.54 3.33
CA GLY A 201 3.69 -3.73 4.32
C GLY A 201 2.86 -3.49 5.58
N ALA A 202 1.54 -3.37 5.40
CA ALA A 202 0.58 -3.31 6.50
C ALA A 202 -0.76 -3.93 6.07
N SER A 203 -1.33 -4.79 6.92
CA SER A 203 -2.58 -5.49 6.64
C SER A 203 -3.77 -4.52 6.65
N ASN A 204 -4.58 -4.57 5.59
CA ASN A 204 -5.82 -3.80 5.49
C ASN A 204 -6.98 -4.35 6.35
N PHE A 205 -6.78 -5.50 6.98
CA PHE A 205 -7.74 -6.15 7.88
C PHE A 205 -7.21 -6.18 9.33
N LEU A 206 -6.09 -6.86 9.56
CA LEU A 206 -5.50 -7.00 10.90
C LEU A 206 -4.87 -5.70 11.42
N GLY A 207 -4.55 -4.77 10.52
CA GLY A 207 -3.79 -3.57 10.84
C GLY A 207 -2.29 -3.83 11.00
N THR A 208 -1.87 -5.06 11.17
CA THR A 208 -0.48 -5.46 11.42
C THR A 208 0.50 -4.82 10.45
N ARG A 209 1.52 -4.17 10.99
CA ARG A 209 2.70 -3.70 10.23
C ARG A 209 3.75 -4.80 10.22
N ASN A 210 4.13 -5.24 9.04
CA ASN A 210 5.10 -6.32 8.89
C ASN A 210 6.56 -5.81 9.02
N PRO A 211 7.47 -6.60 9.62
CA PRO A 211 8.87 -6.23 9.80
C PRO A 211 9.65 -6.41 8.48
N LEU A 212 9.59 -5.40 7.60
CA LEU A 212 10.07 -5.46 6.22
C LEU A 212 11.57 -5.73 6.11
N ARG A 213 12.39 -5.19 7.01
CA ARG A 213 13.85 -5.44 7.03
C ARG A 213 14.15 -6.91 7.33
N THR A 214 13.41 -7.51 8.25
CA THR A 214 13.54 -8.95 8.56
C THR A 214 13.10 -9.80 7.37
N ILE A 215 11.99 -9.46 6.72
CA ILE A 215 11.51 -10.14 5.51
C ILE A 215 12.54 -9.99 4.38
N ARG A 216 13.15 -8.80 4.20
CA ARG A 216 14.23 -8.57 3.23
C ARG A 216 15.43 -9.47 3.52
N ALA A 217 15.83 -9.58 4.79
CA ALA A 217 16.95 -10.45 5.18
C ALA A 217 16.68 -11.92 4.85
N LEU A 218 15.45 -12.41 5.10
CA LEU A 218 15.03 -13.76 4.72
C LEU A 218 15.06 -13.97 3.20
N ALA A 219 14.55 -13.02 2.42
CA ALA A 219 14.59 -13.09 0.96
C ALA A 219 16.02 -13.04 0.41
N ASN A 220 16.93 -12.29 1.04
CA ASN A 220 18.36 -12.26 0.69
C ASN A 220 19.04 -13.61 0.92
N ALA A 221 18.63 -14.34 1.96
CA ALA A 221 19.21 -15.64 2.34
C ALA A 221 18.69 -16.81 1.49
N SER A 222 17.75 -16.61 0.57
CA SER A 222 17.11 -17.68 -0.22
C SER A 222 18.07 -18.48 -1.09
N GLY A 223 19.15 -17.85 -1.56
CA GLY A 223 20.11 -18.47 -2.49
C GLY A 223 19.59 -18.59 -3.94
N TYR A 224 18.37 -18.11 -4.26
CA TYR A 224 17.82 -18.10 -5.61
C TYR A 224 18.71 -17.30 -6.56
N ARG A 225 19.01 -17.88 -7.74
CA ARG A 225 19.82 -17.21 -8.77
C ARG A 225 18.93 -16.52 -9.79
N GLN A 226 18.86 -15.20 -9.70
CA GLN A 226 18.14 -14.35 -10.66
C GLN A 226 18.79 -14.37 -12.05
N PRO A 227 18.07 -14.02 -13.13
CA PRO A 227 18.64 -13.86 -14.45
C PRO A 227 19.81 -12.86 -14.50
N SER A 228 19.79 -11.82 -13.67
CA SER A 228 20.87 -10.85 -13.50
C SER A 228 22.16 -11.42 -12.91
N GLY A 229 22.11 -12.64 -12.34
CA GLY A 229 23.21 -13.26 -11.61
C GLY A 229 23.18 -13.03 -10.10
N GLU A 230 22.34 -12.13 -9.60
CA GLU A 230 22.13 -11.93 -8.14
C GLU A 230 21.66 -13.23 -7.48
N ARG A 231 22.09 -13.44 -6.23
CA ARG A 231 21.72 -14.62 -5.43
C ARG A 231 20.79 -14.25 -4.29
N ARG A 232 19.55 -13.91 -4.61
CA ARG A 232 18.48 -13.63 -3.64
C ARG A 232 17.10 -13.70 -4.31
N SER A 233 16.06 -13.88 -3.51
CA SER A 233 14.69 -13.65 -3.98
C SER A 233 14.42 -12.16 -4.16
N HIS A 234 13.66 -11.80 -5.19
CA HIS A 234 13.08 -10.46 -5.27
C HIS A 234 12.04 -10.28 -4.15
N LEU A 235 11.86 -9.04 -3.71
CA LEU A 235 10.87 -8.67 -2.71
C LEU A 235 9.91 -7.64 -3.29
N LEU A 236 8.61 -7.97 -3.30
CA LEU A 236 7.51 -7.07 -3.62
C LEU A 236 6.77 -6.71 -2.34
N ILE A 237 6.63 -5.42 -2.07
CA ILE A 237 5.86 -4.91 -0.96
C ILE A 237 4.58 -4.24 -1.47
N ASP A 238 3.42 -4.76 -1.02
CA ASP A 238 2.17 -4.03 -1.12
C ASP A 238 2.17 -2.92 -0.06
N GLY A 239 2.41 -1.70 -0.52
CA GLY A 239 2.47 -0.49 0.30
C GLY A 239 1.13 0.23 0.46
N ALA A 240 0.02 -0.33 -0.05
CA ALA A 240 -1.28 0.35 -0.11
C ALA A 240 -1.81 0.84 1.25
N GLN A 241 -1.48 0.16 2.34
CA GLN A 241 -1.82 0.58 3.71
C GLN A 241 -0.61 1.11 4.50
N LEU A 242 0.61 0.94 3.99
CA LEU A 242 1.83 1.39 4.65
C LEU A 242 2.17 2.84 4.27
N VAL A 243 2.25 3.11 2.97
CA VAL A 243 2.71 4.41 2.42
C VAL A 243 1.83 5.58 2.86
N PRO A 244 0.47 5.47 2.94
CA PRO A 244 -0.38 6.57 3.37
C PRO A 244 -0.11 7.07 4.79
N GLY A 245 0.38 6.21 5.68
CA GLY A 245 0.51 6.52 7.10
C GLY A 245 1.93 6.39 7.67
N SER A 246 2.96 6.24 6.83
CA SER A 246 4.31 5.98 7.30
C SER A 246 5.37 6.52 6.34
N PHE A 247 6.48 6.97 6.87
CA PHE A 247 7.66 7.22 6.06
C PHE A 247 8.15 5.90 5.44
N VAL A 248 8.43 5.92 4.14
CA VAL A 248 8.98 4.78 3.39
C VAL A 248 10.20 5.26 2.60
N ASP A 249 11.26 4.45 2.63
CA ASP A 249 12.45 4.64 1.81
C ASP A 249 12.77 3.32 1.10
N VAL A 250 12.56 3.29 -0.21
CA VAL A 250 12.71 2.07 -1.01
C VAL A 250 14.14 1.63 -1.17
N GLN A 251 15.11 2.57 -1.09
CA GLN A 251 16.53 2.25 -1.16
C GLN A 251 17.03 1.65 0.16
N ASP A 252 16.60 2.23 1.29
CA ASP A 252 16.91 1.72 2.62
C ASP A 252 16.28 0.33 2.89
N LEU A 253 15.06 0.09 2.38
CA LEU A 253 14.40 -1.22 2.43
C LEU A 253 14.99 -2.23 1.43
N ASP A 254 15.75 -1.77 0.45
CA ASP A 254 16.35 -2.57 -0.63
C ASP A 254 15.34 -3.46 -1.37
N VAL A 255 14.11 -2.97 -1.57
CA VAL A 255 13.04 -3.72 -2.25
C VAL A 255 13.14 -3.62 -3.77
N GLU A 256 12.75 -4.68 -4.47
CA GLU A 256 12.69 -4.68 -5.93
C GLU A 256 11.43 -3.99 -6.43
N TYR A 257 10.31 -4.17 -5.71
CA TYR A 257 9.01 -3.62 -6.09
C TYR A 257 8.28 -3.06 -4.87
N LEU A 258 7.68 -1.88 -5.03
CA LEU A 258 6.73 -1.30 -4.08
C LEU A 258 5.54 -0.76 -4.84
N SER A 259 4.33 -0.99 -4.37
CA SER A 259 3.11 -0.45 -4.98
C SER A 259 2.20 0.22 -3.95
N PHE A 260 1.50 1.28 -4.37
CA PHE A 260 0.48 1.95 -3.57
C PHE A 260 -0.52 2.69 -4.45
N SER A 261 -1.59 3.22 -3.85
CA SER A 261 -2.67 3.91 -4.57
C SER A 261 -3.01 5.25 -3.93
N PHE A 262 -3.17 6.27 -4.75
CA PHE A 262 -3.43 7.64 -4.30
C PHE A 262 -4.83 7.86 -3.71
N HIS A 263 -5.82 7.02 -4.02
CA HIS A 263 -7.13 7.11 -3.39
C HIS A 263 -7.11 6.89 -1.87
N LYS A 264 -6.00 6.35 -1.33
CA LYS A 264 -5.73 6.24 0.11
C LYS A 264 -4.80 7.34 0.63
N MET A 265 -4.45 8.29 -0.24
CA MET A 265 -3.54 9.41 0.03
C MET A 265 -4.12 10.72 -0.50
N LEU A 266 -5.39 11.01 -0.16
CA LEU A 266 -6.12 12.24 -0.45
C LEU A 266 -6.50 12.46 -1.92
N ALA A 267 -6.10 11.62 -2.89
CA ALA A 267 -6.32 11.86 -4.32
C ALA A 267 -7.11 10.73 -5.01
N PRO A 268 -8.45 10.77 -5.03
CA PRO A 268 -9.30 9.74 -5.63
C PRO A 268 -9.41 9.87 -7.17
N PHE A 269 -8.28 10.06 -7.88
CA PHE A 269 -8.27 10.32 -9.32
C PHE A 269 -7.80 9.12 -10.17
N GLY A 270 -7.82 7.90 -9.62
CA GLY A 270 -7.50 6.68 -10.36
C GLY A 270 -6.02 6.57 -10.73
N VAL A 271 -5.12 6.85 -9.78
CA VAL A 271 -3.68 6.71 -9.95
C VAL A 271 -3.11 5.77 -8.90
N GLY A 272 -2.38 4.76 -9.36
CA GLY A 272 -1.54 3.86 -8.58
C GLY A 272 -0.09 3.96 -9.03
N VAL A 273 0.81 3.67 -8.13
CA VAL A 273 2.25 3.72 -8.34
C VAL A 273 2.84 2.33 -8.24
N LEU A 274 3.72 2.01 -9.16
CA LEU A 274 4.70 0.94 -9.07
C LEU A 274 6.09 1.55 -9.06
N TYR A 275 6.80 1.41 -7.96
CA TYR A 275 8.25 1.53 -7.92
C TYR A 275 8.88 0.20 -8.29
N THR A 276 9.92 0.26 -9.12
CA THR A 276 10.76 -0.90 -9.46
C THR A 276 12.21 -0.45 -9.58
N LYS A 277 13.16 -1.27 -9.13
CA LYS A 277 14.58 -0.98 -9.39
C LYS A 277 14.80 -0.78 -10.89
N GLN A 278 15.47 0.31 -11.27
CA GLN A 278 15.55 0.77 -12.66
C GLN A 278 16.05 -0.31 -13.63
N HIS A 279 17.04 -1.14 -13.23
CA HIS A 279 17.57 -2.21 -14.09
C HIS A 279 16.51 -3.30 -14.37
N LEU A 280 15.59 -3.55 -13.44
CA LEU A 280 14.49 -4.49 -13.66
C LEU A 280 13.43 -3.91 -14.61
N LEU A 281 13.09 -2.61 -14.50
CA LEU A 281 12.24 -1.97 -15.50
C LEU A 281 12.89 -1.96 -16.88
N ALA A 282 14.19 -1.73 -16.97
CA ALA A 282 14.89 -1.72 -18.24
C ALA A 282 14.82 -3.08 -18.95
N SER A 283 15.00 -4.18 -18.21
CA SER A 283 15.02 -5.55 -18.75
C SER A 283 13.65 -6.20 -18.89
N SER A 284 12.65 -5.78 -18.11
CA SER A 284 11.32 -6.41 -18.10
C SER A 284 10.47 -6.02 -19.30
N LEU A 285 9.52 -6.89 -19.66
CA LEU A 285 8.49 -6.60 -20.65
C LEU A 285 7.43 -5.68 -20.04
N PRO A 286 6.95 -4.67 -20.79
CA PRO A 286 5.81 -3.87 -20.36
C PRO A 286 4.54 -4.70 -20.20
N PHE A 287 3.63 -4.24 -19.33
CA PHE A 287 2.31 -4.86 -19.15
C PHE A 287 1.34 -4.51 -20.31
N LEU A 288 1.41 -3.28 -20.80
CA LEU A 288 0.62 -2.79 -21.91
C LEU A 288 1.51 -2.37 -23.06
N TYR A 289 1.05 -2.58 -24.28
CA TYR A 289 1.72 -2.21 -25.52
C TYR A 289 0.82 -1.30 -26.34
N GLY A 290 1.39 -0.28 -26.98
CA GLY A 290 0.62 0.66 -27.80
C GLY A 290 1.40 1.91 -28.18
N GLY A 291 0.69 2.98 -28.43
CA GLY A 291 1.28 4.30 -28.71
C GLY A 291 1.92 4.89 -27.47
N ASP A 292 2.69 5.94 -27.62
CA ASP A 292 3.38 6.76 -26.62
C ASP A 292 4.62 6.09 -25.96
N MET A 293 4.60 4.79 -25.76
CA MET A 293 5.72 4.03 -25.22
C MET A 293 6.85 3.73 -26.20
N ILE A 294 6.71 4.14 -27.45
CA ILE A 294 7.62 3.86 -28.56
C ILE A 294 8.52 5.07 -28.80
N ALA A 295 9.81 4.85 -29.03
CA ALA A 295 10.72 5.89 -29.49
C ALA A 295 10.22 6.46 -30.83
N GLU A 296 10.30 7.77 -30.99
CA GLU A 296 9.72 8.47 -32.14
C GLU A 296 10.24 7.91 -33.47
N GLY A 297 9.32 7.53 -34.36
CA GLY A 297 9.66 6.97 -35.67
C GLY A 297 10.21 5.54 -35.67
N GLN A 298 10.28 4.86 -34.52
CA GLN A 298 10.95 3.57 -34.38
C GLN A 298 9.98 2.38 -34.38
N VAL A 299 9.00 2.39 -35.28
CA VAL A 299 8.13 1.23 -35.56
C VAL A 299 8.38 0.75 -37.00
N PHE A 300 8.86 -0.46 -37.15
CA PHE A 300 9.12 -1.11 -38.41
C PHE A 300 8.36 -2.43 -38.47
N PRO A 301 8.17 -3.03 -39.68
CA PRO A 301 7.45 -4.30 -39.81
C PRO A 301 8.05 -5.45 -38.98
N ASP A 302 9.34 -5.41 -38.73
CA ASP A 302 10.13 -6.48 -38.11
C ASP A 302 10.72 -6.08 -36.71
N ARG A 303 10.62 -4.79 -36.31
CA ARG A 303 11.15 -4.36 -35.04
C ARG A 303 10.41 -3.12 -34.50
N VAL A 304 10.41 -3.01 -33.17
CA VAL A 304 9.92 -1.84 -32.43
C VAL A 304 10.97 -1.45 -31.39
N GLU A 305 11.31 -0.18 -31.32
CA GLU A 305 12.17 0.35 -30.27
C GLU A 305 11.33 1.14 -29.26
N TYR A 306 11.48 0.76 -27.99
CA TYR A 306 10.71 1.39 -26.91
C TYR A 306 11.38 2.67 -26.44
N ASN A 307 10.57 3.59 -25.93
CA ASN A 307 11.03 4.84 -25.37
C ASN A 307 11.88 4.61 -24.11
N ALA A 308 12.64 5.63 -23.71
CA ALA A 308 13.39 5.62 -22.46
C ALA A 308 12.47 5.46 -21.23
N LEU A 309 13.03 4.97 -20.11
CA LEU A 309 12.30 4.92 -18.83
C LEU A 309 12.00 6.33 -18.32
N PRO A 310 10.82 6.55 -17.74
CA PRO A 310 9.75 5.58 -17.47
C PRO A 310 8.76 5.39 -18.62
N TRP A 311 8.89 6.10 -19.73
CA TRP A 311 7.92 6.19 -20.83
C TRP A 311 7.69 4.86 -21.55
N LYS A 312 8.65 3.95 -21.51
CA LYS A 312 8.48 2.55 -21.92
C LYS A 312 7.24 1.88 -21.26
N TYR A 313 6.79 2.35 -20.10
CA TYR A 313 5.64 1.82 -19.36
C TYR A 313 4.39 2.69 -19.44
N SER A 314 4.38 3.69 -20.33
CA SER A 314 3.26 4.62 -20.54
C SER A 314 2.60 4.35 -21.90
N ALA A 315 1.84 3.26 -22.03
CA ALA A 315 1.15 2.93 -23.28
C ALA A 315 -0.18 3.68 -23.41
N GLY A 316 -0.34 4.44 -24.48
CA GLY A 316 -1.49 5.30 -24.75
C GLY A 316 -1.44 6.62 -23.96
N THR A 317 -2.39 7.53 -24.23
CA THR A 317 -2.49 8.79 -23.46
C THR A 317 -2.76 8.49 -21.99
N PRO A 318 -1.85 8.89 -21.07
CA PRO A 318 -2.01 8.58 -19.66
C PRO A 318 -3.08 9.43 -18.99
N ASN A 319 -3.39 9.12 -17.73
CA ASN A 319 -4.23 9.95 -16.87
C ASN A 319 -3.43 11.19 -16.41
N ILE A 320 -3.27 12.18 -17.31
CA ILE A 320 -2.39 13.35 -17.15
C ILE A 320 -2.77 14.16 -15.91
N LEU A 321 -4.01 14.66 -15.86
CA LEU A 321 -4.47 15.46 -14.72
C LEU A 321 -4.47 14.64 -13.43
N GLY A 322 -4.88 13.38 -13.50
CA GLY A 322 -4.83 12.48 -12.33
C GLY A 322 -3.43 12.34 -11.75
N ALA A 323 -2.40 12.19 -12.59
CA ALA A 323 -1.01 12.10 -12.15
C ALA A 323 -0.52 13.40 -11.50
N ILE A 324 -0.77 14.55 -12.16
CA ILE A 324 -0.39 15.88 -11.66
C ILE A 324 -1.04 16.14 -10.28
N ILE A 325 -2.34 15.95 -10.19
CA ILE A 325 -3.09 16.17 -8.95
C ILE A 325 -2.66 15.20 -7.85
N SER A 326 -2.40 13.95 -8.20
CA SER A 326 -1.92 12.96 -7.21
C SER A 326 -0.54 13.34 -6.65
N ALA A 327 0.38 13.82 -7.46
CA ALA A 327 1.67 14.31 -6.99
C ALA A 327 1.52 15.56 -6.10
N GLN A 328 0.60 16.48 -6.45
CA GLN A 328 0.31 17.64 -5.61
C GLN A 328 -0.35 17.23 -4.28
N ALA A 329 -1.13 16.14 -4.25
CA ALA A 329 -1.67 15.61 -2.99
C ALA A 329 -0.56 15.21 -2.00
N LEU A 330 0.61 14.75 -2.48
CA LEU A 330 1.76 14.50 -1.60
C LEU A 330 2.24 15.79 -0.93
N ARG A 331 2.37 16.88 -1.67
CA ARG A 331 2.79 18.19 -1.14
C ARG A 331 1.78 18.69 -0.09
N ILE A 332 0.48 18.63 -0.44
CA ILE A 332 -0.61 18.98 0.48
C ILE A 332 -0.55 18.11 1.75
N LEU A 333 -0.31 16.81 1.63
CA LEU A 333 -0.17 15.92 2.79
C LEU A 333 0.96 16.37 3.72
N LEU A 334 2.11 16.76 3.16
CA LEU A 334 3.24 17.27 3.95
C LEU A 334 2.89 18.59 4.65
N ASP A 335 2.24 19.51 3.94
CA ASP A 335 1.81 20.78 4.51
C ASP A 335 0.75 20.59 5.60
N LEU A 336 -0.24 19.72 5.39
CA LEU A 336 -1.25 19.37 6.39
C LEU A 336 -0.62 18.79 7.67
N ALA A 337 0.43 18.00 7.52
CA ALA A 337 1.11 17.42 8.68
C ALA A 337 1.99 18.41 9.44
N MET A 338 2.54 19.44 8.76
CA MET A 338 3.55 20.35 9.31
C MET A 338 3.03 21.74 9.61
N THR A 339 2.35 22.36 8.67
CA THR A 339 1.93 23.77 8.69
C THR A 339 0.53 23.97 8.10
N PRO A 340 -0.51 23.37 8.72
CA PRO A 340 -1.83 23.30 8.09
C PRO A 340 -2.54 24.65 7.90
N ARG A 341 -2.01 25.74 8.46
CA ARG A 341 -2.58 27.09 8.33
C ARG A 341 -1.93 27.93 7.23
N ASN A 342 -0.78 27.50 6.72
CA ASN A 342 0.05 28.27 5.78
C ASN A 342 0.42 27.39 4.57
N PHE A 343 -0.58 27.09 3.74
CA PHE A 343 -0.37 26.28 2.54
C PHE A 343 0.51 26.97 1.52
N THR A 344 1.57 26.26 1.11
CA THR A 344 2.50 26.72 0.06
C THR A 344 2.49 25.81 -1.16
N TYR A 345 1.49 24.94 -1.30
CA TYR A 345 1.42 23.85 -2.27
C TYR A 345 1.60 24.28 -3.74
N PHE A 346 1.33 25.56 -4.08
CA PHE A 346 1.50 26.10 -5.43
C PHE A 346 2.92 26.56 -5.76
N GLN A 347 3.89 26.41 -4.87
CA GLN A 347 5.29 26.61 -5.24
C GLN A 347 5.78 25.40 -6.03
N ALA A 348 5.23 25.23 -7.24
CA ALA A 348 5.41 24.11 -8.14
C ALA A 348 6.87 23.82 -8.54
N ALA A 349 7.80 24.70 -8.20
CA ALA A 349 9.17 24.62 -8.64
C ALA A 349 10.17 24.07 -7.59
N LYS A 350 9.75 23.87 -6.33
CA LYS A 350 10.70 23.34 -5.32
C LYS A 350 10.52 21.83 -5.16
N PRO A 351 11.58 21.05 -5.34
CA PRO A 351 11.58 19.64 -4.99
C PRO A 351 11.16 19.42 -3.53
N ILE A 352 10.41 18.36 -3.26
CA ILE A 352 10.21 17.95 -1.86
C ILE A 352 11.50 17.33 -1.32
N GLU A 353 11.88 17.75 -0.12
CA GLU A 353 13.10 17.28 0.54
C GLU A 353 12.80 16.04 1.38
N ARG A 354 13.69 15.03 1.36
CA ARG A 354 13.50 13.76 2.07
C ARG A 354 13.34 13.94 3.59
N ASP A 355 14.06 14.85 4.21
CA ASP A 355 13.95 15.13 5.63
C ASP A 355 12.59 15.76 5.98
N ALA A 356 12.04 16.61 5.10
CA ALA A 356 10.70 17.15 5.26
C ALA A 356 9.63 16.05 5.11
N VAL A 357 9.80 15.13 4.16
CA VAL A 357 8.92 13.96 4.02
C VAL A 357 8.97 13.10 5.28
N ARG A 358 10.16 12.79 5.81
CA ARG A 358 10.32 12.03 7.05
C ARG A 358 9.61 12.72 8.21
N ALA A 359 9.90 13.99 8.45
CA ALA A 359 9.32 14.75 9.54
C ALA A 359 7.79 14.79 9.48
N ALA A 360 7.23 15.02 8.31
CA ALA A 360 5.78 15.06 8.11
C ALA A 360 5.14 13.67 8.32
N MET A 361 5.71 12.63 7.71
CA MET A 361 5.14 11.28 7.79
C MET A 361 5.30 10.66 9.19
N ASP A 362 6.34 11.03 9.95
CA ASP A 362 6.48 10.64 11.36
C ASP A 362 5.37 11.29 12.22
N ARG A 363 4.99 12.55 11.93
CA ARG A 363 3.83 13.19 12.59
C ARG A 363 2.53 12.51 12.26
N VAL A 364 2.29 12.18 10.97
CA VAL A 364 1.13 11.42 10.52
C VAL A 364 1.06 10.06 11.22
N ALA A 365 2.17 9.33 11.26
CA ALA A 365 2.26 8.03 11.92
C ALA A 365 1.97 8.13 13.43
N THR A 366 2.53 9.13 14.10
CA THR A 366 2.30 9.39 15.54
C THR A 366 0.83 9.71 15.82
N TRP A 367 0.22 10.58 15.01
CA TRP A 367 -1.20 10.91 15.15
C TRP A 367 -2.10 9.70 14.90
N ASN A 368 -1.88 8.97 13.83
CA ASN A 368 -2.58 7.74 13.50
C ASN A 368 -2.46 6.68 14.62
N CYS A 369 -1.29 6.56 15.24
CA CYS A 369 -1.08 5.66 16.37
C CYS A 369 -1.93 6.08 17.58
N ARG A 370 -2.04 7.39 17.89
CA ARG A 370 -2.89 7.90 18.98
C ARG A 370 -4.38 7.62 18.74
N LEU A 371 -4.88 7.84 17.52
CA LEU A 371 -6.26 7.51 17.14
C LEU A 371 -6.52 6.01 17.31
N THR A 372 -5.59 5.18 16.86
CA THR A 372 -5.70 3.72 16.98
C THR A 372 -5.65 3.25 18.42
N ALA A 373 -4.76 3.83 19.25
CA ALA A 373 -4.69 3.54 20.68
C ALA A 373 -6.02 3.83 21.36
N ARG A 374 -6.61 5.02 21.10
CA ARG A 374 -7.91 5.42 21.66
C ARG A 374 -9.03 4.47 21.25
N ALA A 375 -9.08 4.08 19.96
CA ALA A 375 -10.06 3.12 19.47
C ALA A 375 -9.90 1.73 20.11
N LEU A 376 -8.67 1.23 20.25
CA LEU A 376 -8.39 -0.05 20.90
C LEU A 376 -8.77 -0.04 22.39
N GLU A 377 -8.48 1.04 23.09
CA GLU A 377 -8.85 1.23 24.49
C GLU A 377 -10.37 1.15 24.65
N GLY A 378 -11.11 1.98 23.92
CA GLY A 378 -12.57 2.03 24.04
C GLY A 378 -13.26 0.76 23.57
N LEU A 379 -12.89 0.22 22.41
CA LEU A 379 -13.51 -1.01 21.89
C LEU A 379 -13.35 -2.20 22.85
N ARG A 380 -12.20 -2.35 23.49
CA ARG A 380 -11.94 -3.48 24.42
C ARG A 380 -12.81 -3.46 25.68
N THR A 381 -13.44 -2.36 26.02
CA THR A 381 -14.37 -2.29 27.15
C THR A 381 -15.77 -2.80 26.80
N ILE A 382 -16.07 -3.00 25.52
CA ILE A 382 -17.41 -3.40 25.05
C ILE A 382 -17.61 -4.90 25.25
N PRO A 383 -18.65 -5.34 25.99
CA PRO A 383 -18.91 -6.76 26.18
C PRO A 383 -19.16 -7.50 24.84
N GLY A 384 -18.59 -8.69 24.71
CA GLY A 384 -18.78 -9.53 23.54
C GLY A 384 -18.00 -9.10 22.29
N ILE A 385 -17.14 -8.07 22.38
CA ILE A 385 -16.31 -7.67 21.25
C ILE A 385 -15.09 -8.57 21.11
N THR A 386 -14.76 -8.91 19.88
CA THR A 386 -13.49 -9.51 19.47
C THR A 386 -12.77 -8.54 18.54
N VAL A 387 -11.58 -8.08 18.96
CA VAL A 387 -10.73 -7.16 18.16
C VAL A 387 -9.58 -7.97 17.55
N TYR A 388 -9.37 -7.82 16.25
CA TYR A 388 -8.34 -8.54 15.48
C TYR A 388 -7.05 -7.74 15.32
N GLY A 389 -5.92 -8.47 15.23
CA GLY A 389 -4.58 -7.90 15.01
C GLY A 389 -3.86 -7.50 16.31
N PRO A 390 -2.64 -6.95 16.20
CA PRO A 390 -1.77 -6.65 17.33
C PRO A 390 -2.44 -5.78 18.38
N ARG A 391 -2.18 -6.06 19.67
CA ARG A 391 -2.70 -5.26 20.77
C ARG A 391 -1.99 -3.92 20.93
N ASP A 392 -0.73 -3.87 20.55
CA ASP A 392 0.11 -2.68 20.57
C ASP A 392 -0.23 -1.76 19.38
N PRO A 393 -0.72 -0.53 19.60
CA PRO A 393 -1.04 0.40 18.52
C PRO A 393 0.17 0.80 17.68
N SER A 394 1.39 0.76 18.22
CA SER A 394 2.61 1.08 17.49
C SER A 394 2.96 0.04 16.40
N ARG A 395 2.44 -1.19 16.56
CA ARG A 395 2.61 -2.29 15.60
C ARG A 395 1.49 -2.37 14.57
N ARG A 396 0.66 -1.34 14.48
CA ARG A 396 -0.51 -1.29 13.58
C ARG A 396 -0.45 -0.09 12.65
N THR A 397 -1.13 -0.21 11.52
CA THR A 397 -1.63 0.93 10.78
C THR A 397 -2.95 1.43 11.38
N SER A 398 -3.44 2.57 10.93
CA SER A 398 -4.56 3.31 11.51
C SER A 398 -5.94 2.66 11.24
N LEU A 399 -6.09 1.40 11.62
CA LEU A 399 -7.37 0.69 11.54
C LEU A 399 -7.57 -0.32 12.67
N VAL A 400 -8.84 -0.61 12.97
CA VAL A 400 -9.24 -1.64 13.93
C VAL A 400 -10.38 -2.44 13.31
N ALA A 401 -10.17 -3.74 13.13
CA ALA A 401 -11.23 -4.68 12.73
C ALA A 401 -11.73 -5.43 13.96
N PHE A 402 -13.03 -5.69 13.99
CA PHE A 402 -13.69 -6.33 15.13
C PHE A 402 -14.98 -7.04 14.71
N ASN A 403 -15.46 -7.94 15.59
CA ASN A 403 -16.81 -8.51 15.55
C ASN A 403 -17.46 -8.39 16.92
N LEU A 404 -18.79 -8.33 16.94
CA LEU A 404 -19.62 -8.38 18.14
C LEU A 404 -20.31 -9.74 18.21
N ALA A 405 -20.22 -10.41 19.35
CA ALA A 405 -20.88 -11.71 19.56
C ALA A 405 -22.40 -11.62 19.34
N GLY A 406 -22.93 -12.49 18.52
CA GLY A 406 -24.36 -12.54 18.20
C GLY A 406 -24.85 -11.48 17.20
N HIS A 407 -23.96 -10.69 16.60
CA HIS A 407 -24.32 -9.69 15.59
C HIS A 407 -23.66 -9.99 14.25
N ASP A 408 -24.43 -9.83 13.16
CA ASP A 408 -23.87 -9.86 11.81
C ASP A 408 -23.03 -8.61 11.55
N PRO A 409 -21.79 -8.74 11.00
CA PRO A 409 -20.93 -7.59 10.73
C PRO A 409 -21.56 -6.54 9.79
N VAL A 410 -22.38 -6.95 8.81
CA VAL A 410 -23.03 -6.01 7.88
C VAL A 410 -24.09 -5.20 8.63
N GLY A 411 -24.94 -5.87 9.41
CA GLY A 411 -25.94 -5.19 10.24
C GLY A 411 -25.32 -4.24 11.26
N VAL A 412 -24.15 -4.58 11.83
CA VAL A 412 -23.38 -3.65 12.70
C VAL A 412 -22.96 -2.41 11.91
N ALA A 413 -22.38 -2.55 10.72
CA ALA A 413 -21.94 -1.42 9.90
C ALA A 413 -23.12 -0.53 9.46
N GLU A 414 -24.27 -1.11 9.15
CA GLU A 414 -25.50 -0.37 8.84
C GLU A 414 -26.00 0.45 10.05
N ALA A 415 -25.99 -0.15 11.25
CA ALA A 415 -26.36 0.54 12.47
C ALA A 415 -25.39 1.69 12.80
N LEU A 416 -24.09 1.52 12.55
CA LEU A 416 -23.10 2.58 12.69
C LEU A 416 -23.36 3.72 11.70
N ASN A 417 -23.68 3.39 10.44
CA ASN A 417 -24.03 4.40 9.44
C ASN A 417 -25.27 5.20 9.84
N MET A 418 -26.30 4.55 10.40
CA MET A 418 -27.47 5.26 10.93
C MET A 418 -27.14 6.19 12.11
N ALA A 419 -26.06 5.91 12.83
CA ALA A 419 -25.51 6.77 13.88
C ALA A 419 -24.55 7.85 13.34
N GLY A 420 -24.41 8.00 12.01
CA GLY A 420 -23.53 8.97 11.35
C GLY A 420 -22.06 8.57 11.29
N VAL A 421 -21.74 7.29 11.56
CA VAL A 421 -20.37 6.75 11.53
C VAL A 421 -20.18 5.90 10.28
N GLU A 422 -19.40 6.38 9.34
CA GLU A 422 -19.09 5.66 8.10
C GLU A 422 -18.03 4.60 8.34
N SER A 423 -18.44 3.35 8.40
CA SER A 423 -17.58 2.18 8.60
C SER A 423 -17.64 1.23 7.41
N ARG A 424 -16.95 0.11 7.49
CA ARG A 424 -17.02 -0.95 6.50
C ARG A 424 -17.17 -2.32 7.16
N ALA A 425 -18.01 -3.18 6.55
CA ALA A 425 -18.09 -4.59 6.89
C ALA A 425 -17.77 -5.50 5.70
N GLY A 426 -17.56 -6.78 5.96
CA GLY A 426 -17.27 -7.83 4.99
C GLY A 426 -15.86 -8.38 5.08
N CYS A 427 -15.39 -9.07 4.03
CA CYS A 427 -14.06 -9.69 4.00
C CYS A 427 -12.91 -8.70 3.73
N HIS A 428 -13.20 -7.42 3.51
CA HIS A 428 -12.23 -6.35 3.21
C HIS A 428 -11.25 -6.69 2.06
N CYS A 429 -11.60 -7.59 1.15
CA CYS A 429 -10.69 -8.18 0.16
C CYS A 429 -9.43 -8.83 0.80
N ALA A 430 -9.55 -9.34 2.02
CA ALA A 430 -8.54 -10.11 2.76
C ALA A 430 -9.15 -11.47 3.19
N THR A 431 -9.79 -12.15 2.27
CA THR A 431 -10.60 -13.35 2.51
C THR A 431 -9.78 -14.48 3.14
N LEU A 432 -8.52 -14.67 2.71
CA LEU A 432 -7.65 -15.69 3.29
C LEU A 432 -7.40 -15.46 4.78
N ALA A 433 -7.24 -14.20 5.21
CA ALA A 433 -7.05 -13.88 6.62
C ALA A 433 -8.30 -14.19 7.46
N HIS A 434 -9.51 -13.92 6.92
CA HIS A 434 -10.75 -14.28 7.58
C HIS A 434 -10.91 -15.81 7.72
N HIS A 435 -10.58 -16.57 6.68
CA HIS A 435 -10.58 -18.04 6.75
C HIS A 435 -9.52 -18.57 7.72
N ALA A 436 -8.33 -17.97 7.78
CA ALA A 436 -7.28 -18.34 8.74
C ALA A 436 -7.72 -18.14 10.19
N LEU A 437 -8.57 -17.14 10.46
CA LEU A 437 -9.23 -16.92 11.75
C LEU A 437 -10.50 -17.77 11.95
N ARG A 438 -10.87 -18.59 10.97
CA ARG A 438 -12.08 -19.44 11.00
C ARG A 438 -13.37 -18.63 11.23
N LEU A 439 -13.45 -17.43 10.67
CA LEU A 439 -14.66 -16.63 10.74
C LEU A 439 -15.72 -17.18 9.78
N ASP A 440 -16.95 -17.33 10.29
CA ASP A 440 -18.11 -17.75 9.52
C ASP A 440 -19.33 -16.86 9.88
N PRO A 441 -19.82 -16.03 8.96
CA PRO A 441 -19.26 -15.76 7.63
C PRO A 441 -17.84 -15.14 7.71
N PRO A 442 -17.03 -15.22 6.62
CA PRO A 442 -15.68 -14.67 6.59
C PRO A 442 -15.73 -13.13 6.49
N ALA A 443 -16.25 -12.48 7.50
CA ALA A 443 -16.55 -11.06 7.57
C ALA A 443 -16.23 -10.46 8.94
N SER A 444 -15.94 -9.16 8.93
CA SER A 444 -15.75 -8.35 10.13
C SER A 444 -16.15 -6.89 9.88
N CYS A 445 -16.39 -6.12 10.94
CA CYS A 445 -16.46 -4.67 10.89
C CYS A 445 -15.06 -4.07 10.96
N ARG A 446 -14.87 -2.89 10.36
CA ARG A 446 -13.61 -2.16 10.42
C ARG A 446 -13.83 -0.66 10.55
N LEU A 447 -13.19 -0.06 11.53
CA LEU A 447 -12.97 1.39 11.65
C LEU A 447 -11.55 1.70 11.19
N SER A 448 -11.35 2.77 10.44
CA SER A 448 -10.03 3.21 10.00
C SER A 448 -9.95 4.73 9.95
N PHE A 449 -8.88 5.25 10.49
CA PHE A 449 -8.68 6.67 10.75
C PHE A 449 -7.58 7.24 9.85
N TYR A 450 -7.54 8.55 9.73
CA TYR A 450 -6.48 9.26 9.02
C TYR A 450 -6.20 10.63 9.67
N LEU A 451 -5.23 11.37 9.14
CA LEU A 451 -4.70 12.61 9.76
C LEU A 451 -5.76 13.67 10.10
N TYR A 452 -6.92 13.64 9.51
CA TYR A 452 -8.02 14.59 9.75
C TYR A 452 -9.06 14.09 10.76
N ASN A 453 -8.97 12.85 11.24
CA ASN A 453 -9.86 12.40 12.33
C ASN A 453 -9.43 12.97 13.66
N THR A 454 -10.42 13.33 14.50
CA THR A 454 -10.20 13.76 15.89
C THR A 454 -10.33 12.59 16.86
N LEU A 455 -9.89 12.77 18.09
CA LEU A 455 -10.19 11.81 19.17
C LEU A 455 -11.71 11.74 19.45
N ASP A 456 -12.45 12.85 19.29
CA ASP A 456 -13.91 12.87 19.37
C ASP A 456 -14.56 11.99 18.28
N ASP A 457 -14.07 12.02 17.04
CA ASP A 457 -14.55 11.10 16.00
C ASP A 457 -14.37 9.64 16.42
N VAL A 458 -13.25 9.32 17.08
CA VAL A 458 -12.97 7.96 17.58
C VAL A 458 -13.92 7.61 18.72
N ASP A 459 -14.09 8.51 19.69
CA ASP A 459 -14.96 8.28 20.85
C ASP A 459 -16.41 8.06 20.39
N ARG A 460 -16.93 8.91 19.51
CA ARG A 460 -18.28 8.77 18.94
C ARG A 460 -18.44 7.46 18.15
N ALA A 461 -17.41 7.02 17.42
CA ALA A 461 -17.45 5.74 16.73
C ALA A 461 -17.48 4.56 17.72
N VAL A 462 -16.71 4.62 18.80
CA VAL A 462 -16.70 3.60 19.87
C VAL A 462 -18.05 3.56 20.60
N ASP A 463 -18.60 4.72 20.94
CA ASP A 463 -19.92 4.83 21.62
C ASP A 463 -21.04 4.27 20.74
N ALA A 464 -20.97 4.50 19.42
CA ALA A 464 -21.91 3.90 18.48
C ALA A 464 -21.79 2.37 18.47
N VAL A 465 -20.57 1.80 18.48
CA VAL A 465 -20.35 0.34 18.59
C VAL A 465 -20.90 -0.18 19.93
N ALA A 466 -20.64 0.50 21.05
CA ALA A 466 -21.16 0.13 22.37
C ALA A 466 -22.71 0.13 22.38
N THR A 467 -23.32 1.13 21.75
CA THR A 467 -24.79 1.21 21.62
C THR A 467 -25.35 0.04 20.82
N VAL A 468 -24.70 -0.36 19.72
CA VAL A 468 -25.09 -1.54 18.93
C VAL A 468 -24.97 -2.82 19.76
N ALA A 469 -23.89 -2.97 20.52
CA ALA A 469 -23.65 -4.15 21.36
C ALA A 469 -24.73 -4.37 22.44
N THR A 470 -25.40 -3.30 22.89
CA THR A 470 -26.50 -3.40 23.90
C THR A 470 -27.85 -3.77 23.28
N ARG A 471 -28.04 -3.65 21.97
CA ARG A 471 -29.28 -4.01 21.27
C ARG A 471 -29.37 -5.52 21.12
N ARG A 472 -30.44 -6.14 21.61
CA ARG A 472 -30.69 -7.58 21.45
C ARG A 472 -30.91 -7.89 19.96
N HIS A 473 -29.99 -8.64 19.35
CA HIS A 473 -30.10 -9.32 18.05
C HIS A 473 -30.59 -8.46 16.87
N LEU A 474 -29.67 -7.80 16.18
CA LEU A 474 -29.83 -7.47 14.77
C LEU A 474 -29.50 -8.75 13.95
N ARG A 475 -30.44 -9.74 13.94
CA ARG A 475 -30.44 -10.80 12.92
C ARG A 475 -31.27 -10.29 11.74
N VAL A 476 -30.64 -10.13 10.60
CA VAL A 476 -31.32 -10.00 9.31
C VAL A 476 -31.70 -11.40 8.81
#